data_d7f3f34fdc9725026c0252ba786996a7
#
_entry.id   d7f3f34fdc9725026c0252ba786996a7
#
_cell.length_a   1.000
_cell.length_b   1.000
_cell.length_c   1.000
_cell.angle_alpha   90.00
_cell.angle_beta   90.00
_cell.angle_gamma   90.00
#
_symmetry.space_group_name_H-M   'P 1'
#
loop_
_entity.id
_entity.type
_entity.pdbx_description
1 polymer ?
#
loop_
_entity_poly.entity_id
_entity_poly.type
_entity_poly.pdbx_seq_one_letter_code
_entity_poly.pdbx_strand_id
1 'polypeptide(L)'
;MKRRNVLILVTPAYHPRLAGIARYARQHGWQLTILDRIARQPRGWKGDGVLVTLRDNPEIVSFVKSLRRRKIPVVDLTFNHPEMQIPRVSGDHFNMGSLARRHFEERNFRHFAWFSTNWLNIHKLRYEGFSNPSNLSNPQRWVFAEESPPERLDDFAWFDRWLGDKLRTAPKPLALLAYDDADAARALGACLAAGLSVPEDVAVLGIGGDRLICENQPVPLSSVEHDQGRTGYEGAELLDRLMDGEKPPHQPILIPPRGITVRASTDFIAAASPIVRRALEYIRTHLDKPFGLSQIADGIGSSRTMVARLFKQEFGHSVGAEILRQRLTLAKRLLNDGTLSISEVAHRVGFCNPAYFTNTFRRATGVTPKKWRTANPGA
;
A
#
# COMPACT_ATOMS: atom_id res chain seq x y z
N MET A 1 -4.68 -40.85 -0.85
CA MET A 1 -5.50 -39.64 -1.14
C MET A 1 -5.74 -39.53 -2.65
N LYS A 2 -6.97 -39.27 -3.08
CA LYS A 2 -7.28 -39.05 -4.51
C LYS A 2 -6.58 -37.73 -4.95
N ARG A 3 -5.78 -37.81 -6.01
CA ARG A 3 -5.08 -36.64 -6.55
C ARG A 3 -6.11 -35.69 -7.16
N ARG A 4 -6.25 -34.47 -6.64
CA ARG A 4 -7.20 -33.46 -7.14
C ARG A 4 -6.59 -32.69 -8.30
N ASN A 5 -7.39 -32.48 -9.35
CA ASN A 5 -7.00 -31.68 -10.51
C ASN A 5 -7.68 -30.30 -10.44
N VAL A 6 -6.89 -29.26 -10.16
CA VAL A 6 -7.37 -27.91 -9.92
C VAL A 6 -6.92 -26.97 -11.03
N LEU A 7 -7.87 -26.23 -11.59
CA LEU A 7 -7.61 -25.20 -12.60
C LEU A 7 -7.38 -23.84 -11.91
N ILE A 8 -6.33 -23.18 -12.35
CA ILE A 8 -5.93 -21.84 -11.87
C ILE A 8 -6.10 -20.84 -13.02
N LEU A 9 -7.03 -19.90 -12.84
CA LEU A 9 -7.31 -18.80 -13.75
C LEU A 9 -6.89 -17.47 -13.10
N VAL A 10 -5.60 -17.34 -12.84
CA VAL A 10 -5.01 -16.19 -12.13
C VAL A 10 -4.07 -15.46 -13.07
N THR A 11 -4.19 -14.15 -13.16
CA THR A 11 -3.31 -13.33 -14.00
C THR A 11 -1.86 -13.42 -13.53
N PRO A 12 -0.86 -13.57 -14.42
CA PRO A 12 0.56 -13.77 -14.07
C PRO A 12 1.18 -12.67 -13.21
N ALA A 13 0.67 -11.44 -13.28
CA ALA A 13 1.13 -10.31 -12.48
C ALA A 13 1.03 -10.53 -10.96
N TYR A 14 0.38 -11.61 -10.51
CA TYR A 14 0.21 -11.93 -9.09
C TYR A 14 1.00 -13.16 -8.65
N HIS A 15 2.29 -13.20 -8.96
CA HIS A 15 3.20 -14.28 -8.56
C HIS A 15 3.11 -14.67 -7.08
N PRO A 16 3.03 -13.76 -6.09
CA PRO A 16 2.91 -14.13 -4.69
C PRO A 16 1.62 -14.91 -4.38
N ARG A 17 0.50 -14.57 -5.06
CA ARG A 17 -0.77 -15.30 -4.92
C ARG A 17 -0.65 -16.72 -5.43
N LEU A 18 -0.07 -16.88 -6.62
CA LEU A 18 0.20 -18.19 -7.21
C LEU A 18 1.15 -19.03 -6.33
N ALA A 19 2.18 -18.40 -5.73
CA ALA A 19 3.07 -19.08 -4.80
C ALA A 19 2.33 -19.60 -3.55
N GLY A 20 1.37 -18.84 -3.01
CA GLY A 20 0.50 -19.28 -1.93
C GLY A 20 -0.33 -20.51 -2.30
N ILE A 21 -0.98 -20.47 -3.48
CA ILE A 21 -1.74 -21.61 -4.02
C ILE A 21 -0.83 -22.84 -4.22
N ALA A 22 0.34 -22.66 -4.83
CA ALA A 22 1.27 -23.76 -5.10
C ALA A 22 1.82 -24.38 -3.81
N ARG A 23 2.01 -23.58 -2.76
CA ARG A 23 2.39 -24.09 -1.43
C ARG A 23 1.32 -25.02 -0.87
N TYR A 24 0.04 -24.59 -0.88
CA TYR A 24 -1.07 -25.42 -0.44
C TYR A 24 -1.20 -26.70 -1.27
N ALA A 25 -1.20 -26.57 -2.60
CA ALA A 25 -1.31 -27.67 -3.55
C ALA A 25 -0.25 -28.75 -3.32
N ARG A 26 1.00 -28.36 -3.06
CA ARG A 26 2.11 -29.26 -2.77
C ARG A 26 1.91 -30.04 -1.46
N GLN A 27 1.39 -29.38 -0.43
CA GLN A 27 1.10 -30.00 0.86
C GLN A 27 -0.04 -31.03 0.79
N HIS A 28 -0.99 -30.82 -0.15
CA HIS A 28 -2.21 -31.65 -0.27
C HIS A 28 -2.24 -32.53 -1.54
N GLY A 29 -1.12 -32.62 -2.27
CA GLY A 29 -0.98 -33.52 -3.41
C GLY A 29 -1.85 -33.14 -4.62
N TRP A 30 -2.14 -31.85 -4.83
CA TRP A 30 -2.91 -31.39 -5.97
C TRP A 30 -2.09 -31.40 -7.26
N GLN A 31 -2.76 -31.62 -8.39
CA GLN A 31 -2.25 -31.31 -9.71
C GLN A 31 -2.84 -29.98 -10.17
N LEU A 32 -1.99 -29.02 -10.49
CA LEU A 32 -2.40 -27.68 -10.96
C LEU A 32 -2.34 -27.61 -12.49
N THR A 33 -3.42 -27.12 -13.08
CA THR A 33 -3.46 -26.64 -14.47
C THR A 33 -3.56 -25.11 -14.42
N ILE A 34 -2.49 -24.41 -14.84
CA ILE A 34 -2.40 -22.95 -14.77
C ILE A 34 -2.62 -22.38 -16.16
N LEU A 35 -3.59 -21.49 -16.30
CA LEU A 35 -3.85 -20.73 -17.52
C LEU A 35 -3.68 -19.24 -17.22
N ASP A 36 -2.68 -18.64 -17.84
CA ASP A 36 -2.28 -17.24 -17.64
C ASP A 36 -2.97 -16.26 -18.60
N ARG A 37 -3.38 -16.75 -19.78
CA ARG A 37 -4.05 -15.97 -20.81
C ARG A 37 -5.31 -16.67 -21.26
N ILE A 38 -6.47 -16.13 -20.83
CA ILE A 38 -7.73 -16.69 -21.26
C ILE A 38 -8.40 -15.69 -22.21
N ALA A 39 -8.11 -15.85 -23.50
CA ALA A 39 -8.85 -15.16 -24.55
C ALA A 39 -10.18 -15.88 -24.88
N ARG A 40 -10.30 -17.15 -24.53
CA ARG A 40 -11.49 -17.98 -24.79
C ARG A 40 -11.77 -18.93 -23.63
N GLN A 41 -13.04 -19.33 -23.49
CA GLN A 41 -13.49 -20.29 -22.48
C GLN A 41 -12.70 -21.62 -22.59
N PRO A 42 -12.14 -22.15 -21.46
CA PRO A 42 -11.49 -23.47 -21.44
C PRO A 42 -12.49 -24.57 -21.79
N ARG A 43 -12.41 -25.13 -22.99
CA ARG A 43 -13.30 -26.19 -23.44
C ARG A 43 -12.77 -27.56 -23.03
N GLY A 44 -13.68 -28.49 -22.65
CA GLY A 44 -13.34 -29.88 -22.36
C GLY A 44 -12.57 -30.11 -21.06
N TRP A 45 -12.29 -29.08 -20.25
CA TRP A 45 -11.61 -29.28 -18.96
C TRP A 45 -12.50 -30.08 -17.99
N LYS A 46 -11.89 -31.13 -17.40
CA LYS A 46 -12.49 -32.03 -16.43
C LYS A 46 -11.58 -32.07 -15.20
N GLY A 47 -11.99 -31.44 -14.13
CA GLY A 47 -11.25 -31.40 -12.87
C GLY A 47 -12.17 -31.18 -11.69
N ASP A 48 -11.58 -31.09 -10.49
CA ASP A 48 -12.30 -31.12 -9.22
C ASP A 48 -12.70 -29.72 -8.72
N GLY A 49 -11.93 -28.67 -9.05
CA GLY A 49 -12.21 -27.30 -8.58
C GLY A 49 -11.42 -26.21 -9.31
N VAL A 50 -11.84 -24.95 -9.16
CA VAL A 50 -11.25 -23.80 -9.86
C VAL A 50 -10.95 -22.64 -8.90
N LEU A 51 -9.75 -22.11 -8.97
CA LEU A 51 -9.38 -20.81 -8.39
C LEU A 51 -9.33 -19.76 -9.52
N VAL A 52 -10.00 -18.64 -9.33
CA VAL A 52 -10.13 -17.61 -10.37
C VAL A 52 -9.89 -16.22 -9.82
N THR A 53 -9.30 -15.34 -10.64
CA THR A 53 -9.37 -13.88 -10.45
C THR A 53 -10.36 -13.33 -11.46
N LEU A 54 -11.58 -13.05 -11.01
CA LEU A 54 -12.61 -12.50 -11.88
C LEU A 54 -12.28 -11.05 -12.23
N ARG A 55 -12.14 -10.82 -13.54
CA ARG A 55 -12.05 -9.50 -14.16
C ARG A 55 -13.18 -9.34 -15.16
N ASP A 56 -13.33 -8.16 -15.76
CA ASP A 56 -14.31 -7.90 -16.81
C ASP A 56 -13.94 -8.64 -18.12
N ASN A 57 -14.00 -9.96 -18.04
CA ASN A 57 -13.85 -10.84 -19.19
C ASN A 57 -15.11 -11.72 -19.31
N PRO A 58 -16.01 -11.45 -20.29
CA PRO A 58 -17.26 -12.17 -20.47
C PRO A 58 -17.08 -13.68 -20.64
N GLU A 59 -15.99 -14.12 -21.26
CA GLU A 59 -15.69 -15.54 -21.46
C GLU A 59 -15.41 -16.25 -20.14
N ILE A 60 -14.64 -15.62 -19.24
CA ILE A 60 -14.36 -16.19 -17.91
C ILE A 60 -15.62 -16.20 -17.06
N VAL A 61 -16.40 -15.13 -17.07
CA VAL A 61 -17.68 -15.04 -16.35
C VAL A 61 -18.63 -16.14 -16.82
N SER A 62 -18.75 -16.34 -18.14
CA SER A 62 -19.57 -17.39 -18.74
C SER A 62 -19.07 -18.79 -18.35
N PHE A 63 -17.76 -19.00 -18.36
CA PHE A 63 -17.15 -20.26 -17.94
C PHE A 63 -17.48 -20.57 -16.48
N VAL A 64 -17.26 -19.63 -15.57
CA VAL A 64 -17.58 -19.78 -14.14
C VAL A 64 -19.07 -20.11 -13.93
N LYS A 65 -19.97 -19.43 -14.65
CA LYS A 65 -21.40 -19.76 -14.62
C LYS A 65 -21.67 -21.20 -15.08
N SER A 66 -20.93 -21.71 -16.07
CA SER A 66 -21.04 -23.10 -16.54
C SER A 66 -20.57 -24.12 -15.51
N LEU A 67 -19.48 -23.81 -14.75
CA LEU A 67 -18.97 -24.66 -13.68
C LEU A 67 -19.98 -24.82 -12.55
N ARG A 68 -20.64 -23.71 -12.15
CA ARG A 68 -21.69 -23.76 -11.12
C ARG A 68 -22.84 -24.70 -11.51
N ARG A 69 -23.29 -24.66 -12.78
CA ARG A 69 -24.33 -25.61 -13.30
C ARG A 69 -23.87 -27.05 -13.22
N ARG A 70 -22.55 -27.31 -13.38
CA ARG A 70 -21.94 -28.64 -13.26
C ARG A 70 -21.59 -29.00 -11.80
N LYS A 71 -21.93 -28.15 -10.82
CA LYS A 71 -21.61 -28.32 -9.38
C LYS A 71 -20.11 -28.47 -9.11
N ILE A 72 -19.25 -27.87 -9.94
CA ILE A 72 -17.81 -27.81 -9.72
C ILE A 72 -17.52 -26.63 -8.82
N PRO A 73 -16.83 -26.79 -7.67
CA PRO A 73 -16.48 -25.71 -6.76
C PRO A 73 -15.59 -24.67 -7.43
N VAL A 74 -15.89 -23.39 -7.18
CA VAL A 74 -15.13 -22.24 -7.67
C VAL A 74 -14.92 -21.28 -6.51
N VAL A 75 -13.70 -20.81 -6.31
CA VAL A 75 -13.36 -19.72 -5.38
C VAL A 75 -12.78 -18.55 -6.17
N ASP A 76 -13.36 -17.36 -5.97
CA ASP A 76 -12.83 -16.10 -6.51
C ASP A 76 -11.80 -15.51 -5.54
N LEU A 77 -10.65 -15.10 -6.08
CA LEU A 77 -9.55 -14.47 -5.34
C LEU A 77 -9.54 -12.94 -5.50
N THR A 78 -10.68 -12.38 -5.96
CA THR A 78 -10.89 -10.93 -6.10
C THR A 78 -12.25 -10.52 -5.55
N PHE A 79 -12.63 -9.25 -5.74
CA PHE A 79 -13.94 -8.73 -5.33
C PHE A 79 -14.59 -7.89 -6.43
N ASN A 80 -14.30 -8.19 -7.72
CA ASN A 80 -14.83 -7.39 -8.83
C ASN A 80 -16.28 -7.71 -9.19
N HIS A 81 -16.74 -8.95 -8.97
CA HIS A 81 -18.09 -9.43 -9.31
C HIS A 81 -18.84 -9.92 -8.08
N PRO A 82 -19.22 -9.03 -7.12
CA PRO A 82 -19.95 -9.44 -5.91
C PRO A 82 -21.32 -10.07 -6.23
N GLU A 83 -21.95 -9.66 -7.32
CA GLU A 83 -23.25 -10.15 -7.79
C GLU A 83 -23.26 -11.64 -8.17
N MET A 84 -22.09 -12.21 -8.47
CA MET A 84 -22.00 -13.64 -8.83
C MET A 84 -22.20 -14.59 -7.64
N GLN A 85 -22.14 -14.11 -6.41
CA GLN A 85 -22.41 -14.89 -5.18
C GLN A 85 -21.62 -16.22 -5.14
N ILE A 86 -20.34 -16.20 -5.54
CA ILE A 86 -19.42 -17.33 -5.40
C ILE A 86 -18.56 -17.18 -4.16
N PRO A 87 -18.13 -18.29 -3.52
CA PRO A 87 -17.19 -18.27 -2.40
C PRO A 87 -15.95 -17.47 -2.75
N ARG A 88 -15.44 -16.69 -1.77
CA ARG A 88 -14.42 -15.70 -2.07
C ARG A 88 -13.41 -15.56 -0.94
N VAL A 89 -12.13 -15.44 -1.33
CA VAL A 89 -11.04 -14.99 -0.46
C VAL A 89 -10.36 -13.80 -1.16
N SER A 90 -10.36 -12.65 -0.53
CA SER A 90 -9.82 -11.41 -1.12
C SER A 90 -9.08 -10.58 -0.09
N GLY A 91 -8.24 -9.67 -0.54
CA GLY A 91 -7.72 -8.64 0.36
C GLY A 91 -8.83 -7.77 0.93
N ASP A 92 -8.63 -7.26 2.13
CA ASP A 92 -9.51 -6.24 2.73
C ASP A 92 -9.22 -4.88 2.10
N HIS A 93 -9.83 -4.65 0.93
CA HIS A 93 -9.61 -3.45 0.10
C HIS A 93 -10.06 -2.16 0.80
N PHE A 94 -11.13 -2.20 1.59
CA PHE A 94 -11.57 -1.05 2.36
C PHE A 94 -10.52 -0.67 3.42
N ASN A 95 -10.01 -1.64 4.16
CA ASN A 95 -8.99 -1.40 5.17
C ASN A 95 -7.66 -0.93 4.56
N MET A 96 -7.28 -1.39 3.35
CA MET A 96 -6.12 -0.87 2.62
C MET A 96 -6.26 0.64 2.34
N GLY A 97 -7.42 1.09 1.87
CA GLY A 97 -7.71 2.50 1.66
C GLY A 97 -7.70 3.31 2.95
N SER A 98 -8.32 2.79 4.03
CA SER A 98 -8.35 3.43 5.34
C SER A 98 -6.95 3.57 5.95
N LEU A 99 -6.10 2.56 5.77
CA LEU A 99 -4.71 2.57 6.22
C LEU A 99 -3.89 3.64 5.47
N ALA A 100 -4.08 3.74 4.16
CA ALA A 100 -3.45 4.77 3.33
C ALA A 100 -3.89 6.18 3.77
N ARG A 101 -5.18 6.37 4.07
CA ARG A 101 -5.69 7.66 4.56
C ARG A 101 -5.01 8.06 5.86
N ARG A 102 -4.99 7.17 6.86
CA ARG A 102 -4.32 7.43 8.14
C ARG A 102 -2.84 7.74 7.98
N HIS A 103 -2.14 7.02 7.11
CA HIS A 103 -0.73 7.27 6.82
C HIS A 103 -0.45 8.70 6.37
N PHE A 104 -1.30 9.26 5.52
CA PHE A 104 -1.17 10.64 5.06
C PHE A 104 -1.60 11.65 6.14
N GLU A 105 -2.66 11.37 6.90
CA GLU A 105 -3.12 12.23 8.00
C GLU A 105 -2.07 12.36 9.11
N GLU A 106 -1.43 11.26 9.48
CA GLU A 106 -0.31 11.23 10.44
C GLU A 106 0.90 12.03 9.94
N ARG A 107 0.99 12.30 8.64
CA ARG A 107 1.98 13.15 7.98
C ARG A 107 1.47 14.57 7.69
N ASN A 108 0.35 14.94 8.30
CA ASN A 108 -0.27 16.26 8.23
C ASN A 108 -0.73 16.70 6.83
N PHE A 109 -0.93 15.78 5.88
CA PHE A 109 -1.55 16.12 4.61
C PHE A 109 -3.00 16.57 4.80
N ARG A 110 -3.45 17.55 4.00
CA ARG A 110 -4.80 18.13 4.04
C ARG A 110 -5.52 18.03 2.70
N HIS A 111 -4.76 17.82 1.62
CA HIS A 111 -5.29 17.66 0.27
C HIS A 111 -5.03 16.24 -0.19
N PHE A 112 -6.08 15.61 -0.72
CA PHE A 112 -6.05 14.18 -1.05
C PHE A 112 -6.59 13.98 -2.46
N ALA A 113 -5.95 13.08 -3.20
CA ALA A 113 -6.45 12.60 -4.47
C ALA A 113 -6.31 11.07 -4.56
N TRP A 114 -7.25 10.47 -5.25
CA TRP A 114 -7.23 9.08 -5.71
C TRP A 114 -6.93 9.07 -7.19
N PHE A 115 -6.08 8.17 -7.62
CA PHE A 115 -5.80 7.92 -9.02
C PHE A 115 -5.92 6.44 -9.37
N SER A 116 -6.60 6.15 -10.48
CA SER A 116 -6.63 4.83 -11.12
C SER A 116 -6.83 4.92 -12.62
N THR A 117 -6.31 3.92 -13.36
CA THR A 117 -6.54 3.82 -14.81
C THR A 117 -7.94 3.34 -15.13
N ASN A 118 -8.54 2.49 -14.30
CA ASN A 118 -9.87 1.90 -14.46
C ASN A 118 -10.72 2.05 -13.20
N TRP A 119 -12.02 1.67 -13.30
CA TRP A 119 -12.95 1.71 -12.18
C TRP A 119 -13.77 0.42 -12.07
N LEU A 120 -13.29 -0.51 -11.23
CA LEU A 120 -13.94 -1.77 -10.90
C LEU A 120 -14.33 -1.78 -9.42
N ASN A 121 -15.05 -2.81 -8.96
CA ASN A 121 -15.52 -2.86 -7.58
C ASN A 121 -14.38 -2.77 -6.54
N ILE A 122 -13.22 -3.40 -6.80
CA ILE A 122 -12.08 -3.29 -5.86
C ILE A 122 -11.48 -1.88 -5.81
N HIS A 123 -11.55 -1.10 -6.90
CA HIS A 123 -11.14 0.32 -6.90
C HIS A 123 -12.08 1.13 -6.01
N LYS A 124 -13.39 0.89 -6.15
CA LYS A 124 -14.44 1.52 -5.35
C LYS A 124 -14.22 1.25 -3.86
N LEU A 125 -14.00 -0.01 -3.46
CA LEU A 125 -13.76 -0.37 -2.05
C LEU A 125 -12.51 0.31 -1.48
N ARG A 126 -11.40 0.37 -2.23
CA ARG A 126 -10.18 1.09 -1.80
C ARG A 126 -10.43 2.59 -1.68
N TYR A 127 -11.12 3.18 -2.66
CA TYR A 127 -11.49 4.59 -2.63
C TYR A 127 -12.43 4.91 -1.46
N GLU A 128 -13.43 4.08 -1.18
CA GLU A 128 -14.34 4.24 -0.05
C GLU A 128 -13.59 4.23 1.29
N GLY A 129 -12.65 3.30 1.48
CA GLY A 129 -11.77 3.29 2.64
C GLY A 129 -10.90 4.53 2.75
N PHE A 130 -10.36 5.02 1.63
CA PHE A 130 -9.56 6.24 1.58
C PHE A 130 -10.37 7.52 1.80
N SER A 131 -11.65 7.51 1.42
CA SER A 131 -12.59 8.64 1.58
C SER A 131 -13.30 8.64 2.92
N ASN A 132 -13.20 7.55 3.69
CA ASN A 132 -13.93 7.40 4.95
C ASN A 132 -13.55 8.53 5.92
N PRO A 133 -14.51 9.32 6.41
CA PRO A 133 -14.26 10.63 6.95
C PRO A 133 -13.60 10.60 8.33
N SER A 134 -12.38 11.00 8.41
CA SER A 134 -11.94 11.96 9.41
C SER A 134 -12.49 13.34 9.00
N ASN A 135 -12.56 14.29 9.90
CA ASN A 135 -13.10 15.66 9.67
C ASN A 135 -12.35 16.47 8.55
N LEU A 136 -11.70 15.80 7.61
CA LEU A 136 -10.94 16.37 6.50
C LEU A 136 -11.68 16.17 5.16
N SER A 137 -11.27 16.95 4.15
CA SER A 137 -11.88 16.92 2.82
C SER A 137 -11.86 15.53 2.17
N ASN A 138 -12.89 15.21 1.42
CA ASN A 138 -12.90 14.03 0.56
C ASN A 138 -11.81 14.14 -0.51
N PRO A 139 -11.17 13.02 -0.91
CA PRO A 139 -10.18 13.02 -1.97
C PRO A 139 -10.81 13.37 -3.32
N GLN A 140 -10.09 14.11 -4.15
CA GLN A 140 -10.43 14.23 -5.57
C GLN A 140 -10.30 12.85 -6.21
N ARG A 141 -11.29 12.45 -7.02
CA ARG A 141 -11.28 11.15 -7.69
C ARG A 141 -10.92 11.33 -9.16
N TRP A 142 -9.80 10.76 -9.57
CA TRP A 142 -9.28 10.79 -10.93
C TRP A 142 -9.27 9.37 -11.51
N VAL A 143 -10.11 9.11 -12.49
CA VAL A 143 -10.24 7.81 -13.16
C VAL A 143 -10.03 8.01 -14.65
N PHE A 144 -8.89 7.56 -15.16
CA PHE A 144 -8.48 7.83 -16.53
C PHE A 144 -9.49 7.31 -17.56
N ALA A 145 -9.98 6.08 -17.41
CA ALA A 145 -10.94 5.48 -18.35
C ALA A 145 -12.32 6.16 -18.35
N GLU A 146 -12.72 6.83 -17.25
CA GLU A 146 -14.00 7.56 -17.19
C GLU A 146 -13.88 8.98 -17.77
N GLU A 147 -12.67 9.57 -17.68
CA GLU A 147 -12.42 10.96 -18.05
C GLU A 147 -11.76 11.12 -19.42
N SER A 148 -11.44 10.01 -20.10
CA SER A 148 -10.77 10.02 -21.41
C SER A 148 -11.67 9.43 -22.49
N PRO A 149 -11.61 9.96 -23.73
CA PRO A 149 -12.29 9.34 -24.86
C PRO A 149 -11.78 7.91 -25.10
N PRO A 150 -12.64 6.94 -25.48
CA PRO A 150 -12.24 5.54 -25.67
C PRO A 150 -11.04 5.35 -26.61
N GLU A 151 -10.92 6.16 -27.65
CA GLU A 151 -9.83 6.14 -28.63
C GLU A 151 -8.47 6.65 -28.07
N ARG A 152 -8.48 7.22 -26.87
CA ARG A 152 -7.29 7.75 -26.17
C ARG A 152 -6.81 6.90 -25.01
N LEU A 153 -7.45 5.77 -24.72
CA LEU A 153 -7.13 4.96 -23.56
C LEU A 153 -5.73 4.33 -23.64
N ASP A 154 -5.22 4.10 -24.85
CA ASP A 154 -3.88 3.57 -25.12
C ASP A 154 -2.87 4.65 -25.53
N ASP A 155 -3.26 5.94 -25.48
CA ASP A 155 -2.42 7.08 -25.86
C ASP A 155 -1.63 7.59 -24.65
N PHE A 156 -0.34 7.25 -24.60
CA PHE A 156 0.57 7.66 -23.53
C PHE A 156 0.71 9.18 -23.43
N ALA A 157 0.80 9.90 -24.55
CA ALA A 157 0.95 11.37 -24.54
C ALA A 157 -0.33 12.06 -24.02
N TRP A 158 -1.48 11.48 -24.32
CA TRP A 158 -2.76 11.93 -23.76
C TRP A 158 -2.82 11.68 -22.25
N PHE A 159 -2.44 10.49 -21.81
CA PHE A 159 -2.38 10.13 -20.40
C PHE A 159 -1.49 11.08 -19.60
N ASP A 160 -0.26 11.31 -20.06
CA ASP A 160 0.72 12.15 -19.37
C ASP A 160 0.23 13.61 -19.29
N ARG A 161 -0.41 14.12 -20.33
CA ARG A 161 -1.03 15.46 -20.32
C ARG A 161 -2.18 15.53 -19.33
N TRP A 162 -3.12 14.58 -19.42
CA TRP A 162 -4.31 14.52 -18.55
C TRP A 162 -3.91 14.47 -17.07
N LEU A 163 -3.00 13.55 -16.69
CA LEU A 163 -2.58 13.42 -15.30
C LEU A 163 -1.70 14.59 -14.86
N GLY A 164 -0.82 15.07 -15.72
CA GLY A 164 0.02 16.24 -15.47
C GLY A 164 -0.81 17.50 -15.19
N ASP A 165 -1.90 17.73 -15.91
CA ASP A 165 -2.81 18.87 -15.67
C ASP A 165 -3.51 18.77 -14.33
N LYS A 166 -4.02 17.56 -13.97
CA LYS A 166 -4.60 17.27 -12.65
C LYS A 166 -3.59 17.55 -11.53
N LEU A 167 -2.37 17.04 -11.70
CA LEU A 167 -1.31 17.20 -10.72
C LEU A 167 -0.90 18.67 -10.55
N ARG A 168 -0.80 19.46 -11.61
CA ARG A 168 -0.44 20.90 -11.55
C ARG A 168 -1.52 21.73 -10.86
N THR A 169 -2.79 21.45 -11.12
CA THR A 169 -3.92 22.26 -10.62
C THR A 169 -4.36 21.91 -9.21
N ALA A 170 -4.09 20.69 -8.74
CA ALA A 170 -4.45 20.28 -7.39
C ALA A 170 -3.69 21.07 -6.31
N PRO A 171 -4.35 21.40 -5.17
CA PRO A 171 -3.70 22.07 -4.04
C PRO A 171 -2.50 21.29 -3.49
N LYS A 172 -1.46 21.99 -3.02
CA LYS A 172 -0.21 21.43 -2.49
C LYS A 172 -0.05 21.73 -0.99
N PRO A 173 0.67 20.86 -0.24
CA PRO A 173 1.14 19.54 -0.65
C PRO A 173 -0.01 18.54 -0.80
N LEU A 174 0.05 17.70 -1.85
CA LEU A 174 -0.98 16.72 -2.20
C LEU A 174 -0.59 15.31 -1.77
N ALA A 175 -1.51 14.60 -1.15
CA ALA A 175 -1.41 13.15 -0.89
C ALA A 175 -2.15 12.38 -1.98
N LEU A 176 -1.43 11.66 -2.82
CA LEU A 176 -1.99 10.88 -3.92
C LEU A 176 -1.92 9.38 -3.58
N LEU A 177 -3.09 8.75 -3.45
CA LEU A 177 -3.21 7.30 -3.40
C LEU A 177 -3.52 6.77 -4.79
N ALA A 178 -2.62 5.96 -5.33
CA ALA A 178 -2.86 5.23 -6.56
C ALA A 178 -3.49 3.86 -6.28
N TYR A 179 -4.25 3.35 -7.24
CA TYR A 179 -4.93 2.06 -7.12
C TYR A 179 -3.97 0.91 -6.79
N ASP A 180 -2.84 0.84 -7.51
CA ASP A 180 -1.78 -0.13 -7.24
C ASP A 180 -0.39 0.49 -7.45
N ASP A 181 0.66 -0.33 -7.30
CA ASP A 181 2.05 0.13 -7.44
C ASP A 181 2.39 0.52 -8.89
N ALA A 182 1.75 -0.09 -9.89
CA ALA A 182 1.95 0.26 -11.30
C ALA A 182 1.33 1.64 -11.62
N ASP A 183 0.11 1.90 -11.15
CA ASP A 183 -0.51 3.22 -11.25
C ASP A 183 0.28 4.27 -10.45
N ALA A 184 0.85 3.90 -9.27
CA ALA A 184 1.71 4.78 -8.51
C ALA A 184 3.00 5.15 -9.25
N ALA A 185 3.62 4.20 -9.95
CA ALA A 185 4.79 4.46 -10.78
C ALA A 185 4.47 5.40 -11.97
N ARG A 186 3.30 5.22 -12.60
CA ARG A 186 2.82 6.15 -13.65
C ARG A 186 2.57 7.55 -13.09
N ALA A 187 1.95 7.65 -11.91
CA ALA A 187 1.73 8.94 -11.26
C ALA A 187 3.04 9.64 -10.88
N LEU A 188 4.03 8.89 -10.40
CA LEU A 188 5.37 9.42 -10.13
C LEU A 188 6.01 9.98 -11.40
N GLY A 189 5.98 9.23 -12.51
CA GLY A 189 6.49 9.69 -13.80
C GLY A 189 5.83 11.00 -14.25
N ALA A 190 4.50 11.10 -14.13
CA ALA A 190 3.76 12.31 -14.46
C ALA A 190 4.11 13.50 -13.53
N CYS A 191 4.36 13.28 -12.23
CA CYS A 191 4.85 14.33 -11.33
C CYS A 191 6.20 14.88 -11.80
N LEU A 192 7.16 13.99 -12.07
CA LEU A 192 8.51 14.38 -12.51
C LEU A 192 8.49 15.11 -13.84
N ALA A 193 7.69 14.64 -14.80
CA ALA A 193 7.49 15.29 -16.10
C ALA A 193 6.82 16.67 -15.98
N ALA A 194 5.97 16.86 -14.98
CA ALA A 194 5.34 18.15 -14.65
C ALA A 194 6.24 19.11 -13.87
N GLY A 195 7.47 18.70 -13.52
CA GLY A 195 8.42 19.48 -12.70
C GLY A 195 8.05 19.55 -11.22
N LEU A 196 7.21 18.63 -10.74
CA LEU A 196 6.78 18.58 -9.34
C LEU A 196 7.73 17.69 -8.51
N SER A 197 8.04 18.15 -7.31
CA SER A 197 8.84 17.41 -6.35
C SER A 197 8.03 16.32 -5.65
N VAL A 198 8.60 15.12 -5.57
CA VAL A 198 8.03 14.00 -4.80
C VAL A 198 9.00 13.66 -3.68
N PRO A 199 8.60 13.76 -2.42
CA PRO A 199 7.22 13.88 -1.89
C PRO A 199 6.73 15.30 -1.56
N GLU A 200 7.53 16.36 -1.76
CA GLU A 200 7.30 17.71 -1.22
C GLU A 200 6.04 18.38 -1.80
N ASP A 201 5.83 18.30 -3.11
CA ASP A 201 4.62 18.80 -3.76
C ASP A 201 3.53 17.74 -3.80
N VAL A 202 3.91 16.49 -4.11
CA VAL A 202 3.00 15.36 -4.23
C VAL A 202 3.61 14.13 -3.57
N ALA A 203 3.03 13.67 -2.48
CA ALA A 203 3.38 12.37 -1.91
C ALA A 203 2.58 11.27 -2.60
N VAL A 204 3.27 10.24 -3.12
CA VAL A 204 2.65 9.16 -3.90
C VAL A 204 2.72 7.84 -3.13
N LEU A 205 1.57 7.20 -2.93
CA LEU A 205 1.44 5.90 -2.27
C LEU A 205 0.76 4.90 -3.20
N GLY A 206 1.35 3.71 -3.35
CA GLY A 206 0.75 2.57 -4.04
C GLY A 206 0.06 1.57 -3.11
N ILE A 207 -0.51 0.52 -3.67
CA ILE A 207 -1.05 -0.65 -2.96
C ILE A 207 -0.63 -1.91 -3.70
N GLY A 208 0.03 -2.83 -3.01
CA GLY A 208 0.47 -4.11 -3.57
C GLY A 208 1.69 -4.67 -2.84
N GLY A 209 2.70 -3.82 -2.61
CA GLY A 209 3.98 -4.22 -2.03
C GLY A 209 4.89 -4.87 -3.06
N ASP A 210 4.74 -4.55 -4.36
CA ASP A 210 5.61 -5.07 -5.41
C ASP A 210 6.99 -4.41 -5.35
N ARG A 211 7.97 -5.14 -4.81
CA ARG A 211 9.33 -4.64 -4.64
C ARG A 211 10.00 -4.26 -5.96
N LEU A 212 9.75 -5.02 -7.04
CA LEU A 212 10.34 -4.73 -8.36
C LEU A 212 9.85 -3.38 -8.89
N ILE A 213 8.59 -3.05 -8.68
CA ILE A 213 8.05 -1.74 -9.06
C ILE A 213 8.52 -0.67 -8.09
N CYS A 214 8.35 -0.89 -6.79
CA CYS A 214 8.54 0.16 -5.79
C CYS A 214 10.00 0.59 -5.59
N GLU A 215 10.96 -0.33 -5.70
CA GLU A 215 12.38 -0.07 -5.42
C GLU A 215 13.14 0.45 -6.65
N ASN A 216 12.63 0.23 -7.86
CA ASN A 216 13.30 0.60 -9.11
C ASN A 216 12.77 1.92 -9.74
N GLN A 217 12.12 2.77 -8.94
CA GLN A 217 11.72 4.10 -9.39
C GLN A 217 12.78 5.16 -9.06
N PRO A 218 12.84 6.28 -9.80
CA PRO A 218 13.72 7.42 -9.48
C PRO A 218 13.54 7.93 -8.05
N VAL A 219 12.31 7.90 -7.53
CA VAL A 219 11.95 8.08 -6.12
C VAL A 219 11.29 6.79 -5.65
N PRO A 220 11.94 5.99 -4.78
CA PRO A 220 11.39 4.72 -4.30
C PRO A 220 9.98 4.88 -3.71
N LEU A 221 9.03 4.06 -4.19
CA LEU A 221 7.61 4.16 -3.87
C LEU A 221 7.26 3.46 -2.56
N SER A 222 6.57 4.18 -1.69
CA SER A 222 5.85 3.63 -0.54
C SER A 222 4.63 2.85 -1.02
N SER A 223 4.30 1.76 -0.33
CA SER A 223 3.16 0.92 -0.72
C SER A 223 2.47 0.29 0.50
N VAL A 224 1.16 0.16 0.42
CA VAL A 224 0.37 -0.67 1.34
C VAL A 224 0.60 -2.14 0.98
N GLU A 225 1.08 -2.92 1.94
CA GLU A 225 1.41 -4.33 1.75
C GLU A 225 0.16 -5.21 1.70
N HIS A 226 -0.16 -5.69 0.50
CA HIS A 226 -1.25 -6.64 0.29
C HIS A 226 -0.72 -8.07 0.42
N ASP A 227 -1.20 -8.85 1.40
CA ASP A 227 -0.78 -10.24 1.59
C ASP A 227 -1.37 -11.19 0.53
N GLN A 228 -0.86 -11.07 -0.69
CA GLN A 228 -1.25 -11.89 -1.83
C GLN A 228 -0.96 -13.38 -1.62
N GLY A 229 0.16 -13.71 -0.94
CA GLY A 229 0.54 -15.08 -0.65
C GLY A 229 -0.47 -15.77 0.27
N ARG A 230 -0.92 -15.07 1.30
CA ARG A 230 -1.96 -15.54 2.20
C ARG A 230 -3.32 -15.65 1.49
N THR A 231 -3.68 -14.67 0.65
CA THR A 231 -4.90 -14.74 -0.16
C THR A 231 -4.93 -16.00 -1.03
N GLY A 232 -3.81 -16.34 -1.68
CA GLY A 232 -3.71 -17.56 -2.49
C GLY A 232 -3.80 -18.84 -1.67
N TYR A 233 -3.12 -18.89 -0.53
CA TYR A 233 -3.13 -20.07 0.36
C TYR A 233 -4.51 -20.33 0.95
N GLU A 234 -5.14 -19.34 1.58
CA GLU A 234 -6.49 -19.47 2.17
C GLU A 234 -7.57 -19.70 1.10
N GLY A 235 -7.37 -19.17 -0.11
CA GLY A 235 -8.24 -19.46 -1.25
C GLY A 235 -8.18 -20.93 -1.68
N ALA A 236 -6.99 -21.51 -1.69
CA ALA A 236 -6.80 -22.94 -1.97
C ALA A 236 -7.39 -23.81 -0.84
N GLU A 237 -7.19 -23.44 0.41
CA GLU A 237 -7.78 -24.11 1.57
C GLU A 237 -9.31 -24.10 1.52
N LEU A 238 -9.91 -22.95 1.21
CA LEU A 238 -11.36 -22.85 1.03
C LEU A 238 -11.85 -23.75 -0.10
N LEU A 239 -11.15 -23.77 -1.24
CA LEU A 239 -11.52 -24.63 -2.37
C LEU A 239 -11.44 -26.10 -1.98
N ASP A 240 -10.44 -26.51 -1.20
CA ASP A 240 -10.29 -27.88 -0.71
C ASP A 240 -11.50 -28.34 0.10
N ARG A 241 -11.91 -27.53 1.08
CA ARG A 241 -13.10 -27.79 1.91
C ARG A 241 -14.39 -27.88 1.07
N LEU A 242 -14.52 -27.01 0.07
CA LEU A 242 -15.68 -27.07 -0.86
C LEU A 242 -15.67 -28.33 -1.73
N MET A 243 -14.49 -28.83 -2.15
CA MET A 243 -14.35 -30.10 -2.88
C MET A 243 -14.64 -31.31 -1.98
N ASP A 244 -14.50 -31.19 -0.65
CA ASP A 244 -14.92 -32.20 0.34
C ASP A 244 -16.42 -32.12 0.67
N GLY A 245 -17.15 -31.16 0.08
CA GLY A 245 -18.61 -31.03 0.26
C GLY A 245 -19.01 -30.12 1.41
N GLU A 246 -18.08 -29.36 2.02
CA GLU A 246 -18.44 -28.33 2.99
C GLU A 246 -19.31 -27.24 2.35
N LYS A 247 -20.19 -26.64 3.15
CA LYS A 247 -20.98 -25.50 2.72
C LYS A 247 -20.11 -24.27 2.59
N PRO A 248 -20.32 -23.44 1.55
CA PRO A 248 -19.59 -22.18 1.40
C PRO A 248 -19.88 -21.22 2.58
N PRO A 249 -18.90 -20.43 2.98
CA PRO A 249 -19.09 -19.41 4.00
C PRO A 249 -20.10 -18.36 3.52
N HIS A 250 -20.91 -17.82 4.43
CA HIS A 250 -21.90 -16.78 4.12
C HIS A 250 -21.27 -15.44 3.76
N GLN A 251 -20.08 -15.17 4.30
CA GLN A 251 -19.34 -13.93 4.06
C GLN A 251 -18.01 -14.22 3.37
N PRO A 252 -17.48 -13.30 2.55
CA PRO A 252 -16.15 -13.44 1.99
C PRO A 252 -15.09 -13.45 3.08
N ILE A 253 -14.04 -14.24 2.90
CA ILE A 253 -12.85 -14.21 3.76
C ILE A 253 -11.98 -13.03 3.31
N LEU A 254 -11.78 -12.06 4.20
CA LEU A 254 -10.99 -10.86 3.92
C LEU A 254 -9.63 -10.94 4.61
N ILE A 255 -8.57 -10.79 3.83
CA ILE A 255 -7.18 -10.80 4.28
C ILE A 255 -6.75 -9.37 4.57
N PRO A 256 -6.45 -9.01 5.82
CA PRO A 256 -6.02 -7.65 6.15
C PRO A 256 -4.67 -7.31 5.53
N PRO A 257 -4.40 -6.01 5.23
CA PRO A 257 -3.07 -5.56 4.83
C PRO A 257 -2.05 -5.79 5.96
N ARG A 258 -0.79 -6.04 5.60
CA ARG A 258 0.31 -6.21 6.57
C ARG A 258 0.79 -4.89 7.17
N GLY A 259 0.49 -3.75 6.54
CA GLY A 259 0.95 -2.43 6.92
C GLY A 259 1.36 -1.61 5.71
N ILE A 260 2.22 -0.61 5.91
CA ILE A 260 2.79 0.21 4.83
C ILE A 260 4.31 0.14 4.91
N THR A 261 4.94 -0.25 3.80
CA THR A 261 6.38 -0.05 3.62
C THR A 261 6.61 1.38 3.16
N VAL A 262 7.14 2.20 4.08
CA VAL A 262 7.45 3.61 3.82
C VAL A 262 8.80 3.72 3.11
N ARG A 263 8.79 4.37 1.95
CA ARG A 263 9.97 4.74 1.16
C ARG A 263 9.96 6.25 0.86
N ALA A 264 10.87 6.72 0.01
CA ALA A 264 11.06 8.14 -0.24
C ALA A 264 9.79 8.88 -0.70
N SER A 265 8.89 8.24 -1.47
CA SER A 265 7.71 8.91 -2.06
C SER A 265 6.65 9.40 -1.06
N THR A 266 6.71 8.97 0.21
CA THR A 266 5.85 9.49 1.29
C THR A 266 6.61 9.76 2.59
N ASP A 267 7.95 9.71 2.58
CA ASP A 267 8.78 10.02 3.77
C ASP A 267 8.93 11.53 3.96
N PHE A 268 7.80 12.19 4.14
CA PHE A 268 7.65 13.63 4.23
C PHE A 268 6.51 14.00 5.18
N ILE A 269 6.65 15.16 5.83
CA ILE A 269 5.61 15.75 6.67
C ILE A 269 5.17 17.05 6.02
N ALA A 270 3.90 17.12 5.66
CA ALA A 270 3.32 18.27 5.01
C ALA A 270 3.29 19.48 5.94
N ALA A 271 3.77 20.64 5.46
CA ALA A 271 3.76 21.89 6.17
C ALA A 271 3.35 23.04 5.24
N ALA A 272 2.38 23.85 5.68
CA ALA A 272 1.92 25.02 4.94
C ALA A 272 2.92 26.17 5.05
N SER A 273 3.47 26.39 6.26
CA SER A 273 4.43 27.47 6.53
C SER A 273 5.82 27.18 5.95
N PRO A 274 6.40 28.09 5.14
CA PRO A 274 7.77 27.93 4.65
C PRO A 274 8.82 27.82 5.76
N ILE A 275 8.60 28.48 6.89
CA ILE A 275 9.49 28.38 8.07
C ILE A 275 9.42 26.99 8.67
N VAL A 276 8.22 26.44 8.83
CA VAL A 276 8.01 25.10 9.37
C VAL A 276 8.56 24.04 8.42
N ARG A 277 8.39 24.22 7.11
CA ARG A 277 8.98 23.34 6.09
C ARG A 277 10.50 23.28 6.19
N ARG A 278 11.18 24.44 6.26
CA ARG A 278 12.64 24.49 6.47
C ARG A 278 13.07 23.86 7.79
N ALA A 279 12.29 24.05 8.86
CA ALA A 279 12.56 23.43 10.15
C ALA A 279 12.47 21.90 10.08
N LEU A 280 11.46 21.35 9.41
CA LEU A 280 11.32 19.91 9.20
C LEU A 280 12.45 19.33 8.34
N GLU A 281 12.88 20.04 7.31
CA GLU A 281 14.02 19.64 6.48
C GLU A 281 15.32 19.64 7.31
N TYR A 282 15.53 20.67 8.11
CA TYR A 282 16.67 20.71 9.04
C TYR A 282 16.65 19.50 10.00
N ILE A 283 15.49 19.19 10.59
CA ILE A 283 15.34 18.04 11.47
C ILE A 283 15.73 16.75 10.72
N ARG A 284 15.17 16.52 9.54
CA ARG A 284 15.40 15.31 8.73
C ARG A 284 16.87 15.10 8.38
N THR A 285 17.59 16.17 8.05
CA THR A 285 18.99 16.11 7.61
C THR A 285 20.01 16.02 8.75
N HIS A 286 19.57 16.22 10.02
CA HIS A 286 20.46 16.25 11.19
C HIS A 286 20.11 15.25 12.29
N LEU A 287 19.24 14.25 12.00
CA LEU A 287 18.75 13.29 13.01
C LEU A 287 19.87 12.53 13.73
N ASP A 288 20.99 12.34 13.07
CA ASP A 288 22.19 11.63 13.57
C ASP A 288 23.00 12.44 14.61
N LYS A 289 22.69 13.73 14.79
CA LYS A 289 23.40 14.65 15.69
C LYS A 289 22.51 15.16 16.81
N PRO A 290 23.07 15.51 17.97
CA PRO A 290 22.30 16.21 18.99
C PRO A 290 22.06 17.67 18.55
N PHE A 291 20.80 18.06 18.46
CA PHE A 291 20.38 19.45 18.21
C PHE A 291 19.02 19.71 18.86
N GLY A 292 18.66 20.98 18.96
CA GLY A 292 17.39 21.45 19.49
C GLY A 292 16.86 22.67 18.72
N LEU A 293 15.83 23.32 19.28
CA LEU A 293 15.14 24.44 18.65
C LEU A 293 16.08 25.61 18.30
N SER A 294 17.14 25.85 19.10
CA SER A 294 18.10 26.93 18.82
C SER A 294 18.85 26.70 17.51
N GLN A 295 19.45 25.52 17.36
CA GLN A 295 20.23 25.16 16.17
C GLN A 295 19.35 25.14 14.92
N ILE A 296 18.08 24.69 15.04
CA ILE A 296 17.13 24.76 13.94
C ILE A 296 16.87 26.22 13.54
N ALA A 297 16.54 27.08 14.52
CA ALA A 297 16.22 28.48 14.27
C ALA A 297 17.40 29.23 13.61
N ASP A 298 18.60 29.00 14.11
CA ASP A 298 19.84 29.57 13.56
C ASP A 298 20.10 29.05 12.13
N GLY A 299 19.97 27.73 11.92
CA GLY A 299 20.22 27.10 10.60
C GLY A 299 19.23 27.51 9.51
N ILE A 300 18.02 27.92 9.87
CA ILE A 300 17.00 28.36 8.89
C ILE A 300 16.84 29.89 8.85
N GLY A 301 17.65 30.65 9.59
CA GLY A 301 17.57 32.11 9.63
C GLY A 301 16.25 32.65 10.19
N SER A 302 15.76 32.08 11.32
CA SER A 302 14.51 32.47 11.96
C SER A 302 14.66 32.57 13.48
N SER A 303 13.71 33.25 14.16
CA SER A 303 13.73 33.29 15.62
C SER A 303 13.16 32.02 16.24
N ARG A 304 13.71 31.60 17.38
CA ARG A 304 13.20 30.43 18.15
C ARG A 304 11.70 30.55 18.46
N THR A 305 11.28 31.75 18.88
CA THR A 305 9.87 32.01 19.20
C THR A 305 8.95 31.82 17.99
N MET A 306 9.38 32.29 16.82
CA MET A 306 8.62 32.15 15.57
C MET A 306 8.51 30.69 15.15
N VAL A 307 9.63 29.94 15.14
CA VAL A 307 9.64 28.53 14.80
C VAL A 307 8.75 27.74 15.76
N ALA A 308 8.91 27.93 17.07
CA ALA A 308 8.11 27.21 18.07
C ALA A 308 6.61 27.52 17.95
N ARG A 309 6.24 28.78 17.75
CA ARG A 309 4.84 29.21 17.60
C ARG A 309 4.19 28.62 16.36
N LEU A 310 4.80 28.79 15.19
CA LEU A 310 4.27 28.30 13.92
C LEU A 310 4.19 26.77 13.92
N PHE A 311 5.22 26.10 14.44
CA PHE A 311 5.27 24.65 14.54
C PHE A 311 4.13 24.11 15.42
N LYS A 312 3.93 24.72 16.61
CA LYS A 312 2.82 24.33 17.51
C LYS A 312 1.45 24.64 16.91
N GLN A 313 1.33 25.77 16.20
CA GLN A 313 0.07 26.17 15.52
C GLN A 313 -0.30 25.17 14.43
N GLU A 314 0.69 24.70 13.66
CA GLU A 314 0.46 23.82 12.50
C GLU A 314 0.34 22.34 12.88
N PHE A 315 1.12 21.88 13.84
CA PHE A 315 1.18 20.47 14.24
C PHE A 315 0.54 20.13 15.58
N GLY A 316 0.20 21.11 16.40
CA GLY A 316 -0.37 20.90 17.74
C GLY A 316 0.65 20.44 18.79
N HIS A 317 1.89 20.13 18.42
CA HIS A 317 2.95 19.69 19.33
C HIS A 317 4.24 20.50 19.17
N SER A 318 5.22 20.29 20.06
CA SER A 318 6.49 21.03 20.04
C SER A 318 7.49 20.47 19.02
N VAL A 319 8.43 21.31 18.59
CA VAL A 319 9.58 20.90 17.75
C VAL A 319 10.38 19.76 18.38
N GLY A 320 10.56 19.78 19.72
CA GLY A 320 11.25 18.69 20.43
C GLY A 320 10.51 17.36 20.35
N ALA A 321 9.19 17.39 20.42
CA ALA A 321 8.35 16.19 20.25
C ALA A 321 8.49 15.63 18.82
N GLU A 322 8.58 16.50 17.81
CA GLU A 322 8.78 16.07 16.42
C GLU A 322 10.16 15.46 16.18
N ILE A 323 11.22 16.06 16.70
CA ILE A 323 12.58 15.50 16.66
C ILE A 323 12.57 14.08 17.23
N LEU A 324 11.97 13.92 18.41
CA LEU A 324 11.85 12.61 19.06
C LEU A 324 11.08 11.61 18.21
N ARG A 325 9.94 12.02 17.64
CA ARG A 325 9.11 11.17 16.77
C ARG A 325 9.89 10.67 15.55
N GLN A 326 10.63 11.55 14.86
CA GLN A 326 11.43 11.18 13.69
C GLN A 326 12.61 10.27 14.07
N ARG A 327 13.30 10.54 15.17
CA ARG A 327 14.36 9.67 15.70
C ARG A 327 13.87 8.26 16.02
N LEU A 328 12.69 8.14 16.64
CA LEU A 328 12.09 6.85 16.96
C LEU A 328 11.64 6.11 15.70
N THR A 329 11.15 6.82 14.68
CA THR A 329 10.80 6.22 13.38
C THR A 329 12.03 5.65 12.68
N LEU A 330 13.12 6.42 12.63
CA LEU A 330 14.41 5.95 12.09
C LEU A 330 14.97 4.77 12.90
N ALA A 331 14.87 4.82 14.23
CA ALA A 331 15.31 3.74 15.10
C ALA A 331 14.58 2.42 14.81
N LYS A 332 13.25 2.46 14.61
CA LYS A 332 12.46 1.27 14.27
C LYS A 332 12.95 0.64 12.96
N ARG A 333 13.24 1.44 11.93
CA ARG A 333 13.79 0.95 10.64
C ARG A 333 15.12 0.26 10.85
N LEU A 334 16.09 0.93 11.53
CA LEU A 334 17.42 0.37 11.78
C LEU A 334 17.38 -0.88 12.68
N LEU A 335 16.41 -0.96 13.60
CA LEU A 335 16.23 -2.15 14.43
C LEU A 335 15.69 -3.34 13.60
N ASN A 336 14.81 -3.10 12.64
CA ASN A 336 14.25 -4.14 11.77
C ASN A 336 15.32 -4.67 10.80
N ASP A 337 16.21 -3.83 10.28
CA ASP A 337 17.33 -4.25 9.42
C ASP A 337 18.31 -5.22 10.15
N GLY A 338 18.35 -5.18 11.47
CA GLY A 338 19.07 -6.14 12.31
C GLY A 338 20.60 -6.07 12.28
N THR A 339 21.21 -5.26 11.41
CA THR A 339 22.66 -5.20 11.17
C THR A 339 23.43 -4.47 12.26
N LEU A 340 22.81 -3.50 12.94
CA LEU A 340 23.46 -2.65 13.96
C LEU A 340 23.13 -3.13 15.38
N SER A 341 24.05 -2.96 16.33
CA SER A 341 23.77 -3.13 17.76
C SER A 341 22.79 -2.07 18.27
N ILE A 342 22.16 -2.30 19.43
CA ILE A 342 21.25 -1.32 20.04
C ILE A 342 21.96 0.00 20.36
N SER A 343 23.23 -0.07 20.77
CA SER A 343 24.05 1.11 21.02
C SER A 343 24.34 1.90 19.75
N GLU A 344 24.73 1.22 18.68
CA GLU A 344 24.94 1.85 17.37
C GLU A 344 23.69 2.50 16.83
N VAL A 345 22.51 1.83 16.95
CA VAL A 345 21.23 2.43 16.59
C VAL A 345 20.99 3.71 17.40
N ALA A 346 21.19 3.68 18.72
CA ALA A 346 21.03 4.87 19.57
C ALA A 346 21.86 6.05 19.06
N HIS A 347 23.14 5.84 18.80
CA HIS A 347 24.04 6.88 18.28
C HIS A 347 23.62 7.35 16.87
N ARG A 348 23.27 6.41 15.98
CA ARG A 348 22.86 6.73 14.60
C ARG A 348 21.59 7.57 14.51
N VAL A 349 20.74 7.50 15.53
CA VAL A 349 19.52 8.32 15.61
C VAL A 349 19.67 9.52 16.56
N GLY A 350 20.91 9.92 16.87
CA GLY A 350 21.24 11.15 17.59
C GLY A 350 21.01 11.12 19.10
N PHE A 351 21.00 9.94 19.74
CA PHE A 351 21.00 9.83 21.19
C PHE A 351 22.46 9.68 21.72
N CYS A 352 22.88 10.57 22.58
CA CYS A 352 24.20 10.50 23.19
C CYS A 352 24.33 9.34 24.20
N ASN A 353 23.22 8.84 24.74
CA ASN A 353 23.21 7.81 25.78
C ASN A 353 22.24 6.65 25.37
N PRO A 354 22.79 5.43 25.16
CA PRO A 354 21.98 4.25 24.82
C PRO A 354 20.96 3.84 25.90
N ALA A 355 21.21 4.09 27.18
CA ALA A 355 20.25 3.80 28.24
C ALA A 355 19.05 4.77 28.18
N TYR A 356 19.32 6.05 27.93
CA TYR A 356 18.24 7.05 27.70
C TYR A 356 17.43 6.73 26.45
N PHE A 357 18.07 6.32 25.35
CA PHE A 357 17.39 5.83 24.16
C PHE A 357 16.47 4.67 24.49
N THR A 358 16.97 3.63 25.18
CA THR A 358 16.19 2.43 25.52
C THR A 358 14.93 2.77 26.33
N ASN A 359 15.06 3.65 27.34
CA ASN A 359 13.94 4.09 28.16
C ASN A 359 12.92 4.92 27.36
N THR A 360 13.41 5.82 26.51
CA THR A 360 12.58 6.68 25.67
C THR A 360 11.82 5.85 24.61
N PHE A 361 12.51 4.91 23.98
CA PHE A 361 11.91 3.99 23.01
C PHE A 361 10.82 3.12 23.68
N ARG A 362 11.10 2.55 24.87
CA ARG A 362 10.11 1.76 25.62
C ARG A 362 8.90 2.58 26.02
N ARG A 363 9.09 3.83 26.46
CA ARG A 363 7.97 4.74 26.81
C ARG A 363 7.08 5.02 25.60
N ALA A 364 7.66 5.18 24.42
CA ALA A 364 6.93 5.51 23.20
C ALA A 364 6.29 4.29 22.50
N THR A 365 6.86 3.09 22.66
CA THR A 365 6.44 1.89 21.92
C THR A 365 5.85 0.77 22.79
N GLY A 366 5.95 0.90 24.12
CA GLY A 366 5.55 -0.12 25.08
C GLY A 366 6.58 -1.25 25.28
N VAL A 367 7.57 -1.39 24.38
CA VAL A 367 8.55 -2.48 24.41
C VAL A 367 9.99 -1.95 24.28
N THR A 368 10.98 -2.72 24.76
CA THR A 368 12.38 -2.34 24.58
C THR A 368 12.84 -2.52 23.13
N PRO A 369 13.90 -1.79 22.67
CA PRO A 369 14.47 -1.95 21.33
C PRO A 369 14.86 -3.41 21.02
N LYS A 370 15.37 -4.16 22.00
CA LYS A 370 15.72 -5.58 21.84
C LYS A 370 14.47 -6.44 21.55
N LYS A 371 13.39 -6.25 22.33
CA LYS A 371 12.12 -6.95 22.10
C LYS A 371 11.48 -6.56 20.77
N TRP A 372 11.56 -5.29 20.40
CA TRP A 372 11.08 -4.81 19.09
C TRP A 372 11.76 -5.53 17.94
N ARG A 373 13.10 -5.62 17.95
CA ARG A 373 13.91 -6.32 16.93
C ARG A 373 13.51 -7.79 16.79
N THR A 374 13.35 -8.49 17.93
CA THR A 374 12.98 -9.92 17.92
C THR A 374 11.57 -10.15 17.37
N ALA A 375 10.64 -9.21 17.59
CA ALA A 375 9.25 -9.32 17.12
C ALA A 375 9.09 -8.93 15.64
N ASN A 376 10.05 -8.20 15.05
CA ASN A 376 9.97 -7.67 13.67
C ASN A 376 11.28 -7.96 12.89
N PRO A 377 11.70 -9.22 12.74
CA PRO A 377 12.92 -9.54 12.00
C PRO A 377 12.72 -9.31 10.50
N GLY A 378 13.47 -8.39 9.90
CA GLY A 378 13.55 -8.27 8.44
C GLY A 378 12.25 -7.85 7.75
N ALA A 379 11.47 -6.93 8.33
CA ALA A 379 10.26 -6.39 7.68
C ALA A 379 10.63 -5.39 6.58
#